data_aa7cb86432a65999eec33063748eaac9
#
_entry.id   aa7cb86432a65999eec33063748eaac9
#
_cell.length_a   1.000
_cell.length_b   1.000
_cell.length_c   1.000
_cell.angle_alpha   90.00
_cell.angle_beta   90.00
_cell.angle_gamma   90.00
#
_symmetry.space_group_name_H-M   'P 1'
#
loop_
_entity.id
_entity.type
_entity.pdbx_description
1 polymer ?
#
loop_
_entity_poly.entity_id
_entity_poly.type
_entity_poly.pdbx_seq_one_letter_code
_entity_poly.pdbx_strand_id
1 'polypeptide(L)'
;MIKELRELVKRTKIKLPFILVAHSFGGVNARMYSTEYTNDVCGLILVDSTPEDYRERFLPTMSDEFQEAYNKQFVHEGNYDEFMESLKQLKESRSLLNVPLSVLSAGKKAHYTKESQELWNEMQREILDISSNGELIIAENSAHYIQNDEPEVVVDAVKRLLSNF
;
A
#
# COMPACT_ATOMS: atom_id res chain seq x y z
N MET A 1 6.42 12.05 8.55
CA MET A 1 5.26 11.86 7.65
C MET A 1 3.94 11.56 8.39
N ILE A 2 3.80 10.51 9.21
CA ILE A 2 2.49 10.20 9.84
C ILE A 2 1.99 11.26 10.83
N LYS A 3 2.89 11.96 11.54
CA LYS A 3 2.51 13.07 12.43
C LYS A 3 1.96 14.26 11.66
N GLU A 4 2.56 14.57 10.51
CA GLU A 4 2.10 15.64 9.62
C GLU A 4 0.74 15.28 8.99
N LEU A 5 0.57 14.02 8.57
CA LEU A 5 -0.72 13.53 8.09
C LEU A 5 -1.80 13.69 9.17
N ARG A 6 -1.51 13.31 10.42
CA ARG A 6 -2.45 13.48 11.53
C ARG A 6 -2.77 14.94 11.80
N GLU A 7 -1.78 15.81 11.73
CA GLU A 7 -2.00 17.25 11.89
C GLU A 7 -2.89 17.81 10.77
N LEU A 8 -2.68 17.35 9.53
CA LEU A 8 -3.55 17.70 8.41
C LEU A 8 -5.00 17.26 8.65
N VAL A 9 -5.21 16.00 9.07
CA VAL A 9 -6.54 15.47 9.42
C VAL A 9 -7.24 16.34 10.46
N LYS A 10 -6.52 16.74 11.52
CA LYS A 10 -7.07 17.63 12.56
C LYS A 10 -7.46 19.01 12.01
N ARG A 11 -6.58 19.61 11.19
CA ARG A 11 -6.81 20.96 10.62
C ARG A 11 -7.95 20.98 9.61
N THR A 12 -8.12 19.91 8.84
CA THR A 12 -9.19 19.80 7.83
C THR A 12 -10.54 19.40 8.44
N LYS A 13 -10.58 19.12 9.75
CA LYS A 13 -11.78 18.69 10.48
C LYS A 13 -12.48 17.47 9.86
N ILE A 14 -11.71 16.56 9.27
CA ILE A 14 -12.22 15.29 8.77
C ILE A 14 -12.81 14.53 9.96
N LYS A 15 -14.03 14.02 9.76
CA LYS A 15 -14.72 13.25 10.80
C LYS A 15 -14.01 11.91 11.02
N LEU A 16 -13.79 11.57 12.28
CA LEU A 16 -13.24 10.28 12.70
C LEU A 16 -14.37 9.32 13.13
N PRO A 17 -14.19 8.01 12.94
CA PRO A 17 -13.11 7.39 12.17
C PRO A 17 -13.38 7.48 10.66
N PHE A 18 -12.34 7.31 9.83
CA PHE A 18 -12.45 7.31 8.37
C PHE A 18 -11.86 6.04 7.73
N ILE A 19 -12.25 5.77 6.48
CA ILE A 19 -11.59 4.78 5.63
C ILE A 19 -10.38 5.46 4.98
N LEU A 20 -9.20 4.85 5.11
CA LEU A 20 -7.96 5.34 4.50
C LEU A 20 -7.67 4.55 3.23
N VAL A 21 -7.59 5.26 2.10
CA VAL A 21 -7.25 4.67 0.79
C VAL A 21 -5.88 5.19 0.38
N ALA A 22 -4.95 4.29 0.09
CA ALA A 22 -3.57 4.67 -0.19
C ALA A 22 -2.96 3.87 -1.33
N HIS A 23 -2.27 4.56 -2.23
CA HIS A 23 -1.62 3.98 -3.40
C HIS A 23 -0.10 3.93 -3.23
N SER A 24 0.53 2.86 -3.73
CA SER A 24 1.99 2.74 -3.84
C SER A 24 2.70 2.97 -2.49
N PHE A 25 3.72 3.85 -2.44
CA PHE A 25 4.41 4.21 -1.20
C PHE A 25 3.50 4.88 -0.16
N GLY A 26 2.42 5.54 -0.58
CA GLY A 26 1.39 6.03 0.33
C GLY A 26 0.80 4.94 1.23
N GLY A 27 0.78 3.68 0.76
CA GLY A 27 0.36 2.53 1.54
C GLY A 27 1.29 2.19 2.72
N VAL A 28 2.59 2.50 2.63
CA VAL A 28 3.53 2.41 3.77
C VAL A 28 3.09 3.38 4.87
N ASN A 29 2.84 4.64 4.49
CA ASN A 29 2.40 5.66 5.43
C ASN A 29 1.01 5.35 6.02
N ALA A 30 0.09 4.82 5.21
CA ALA A 30 -1.25 4.45 5.66
C ALA A 30 -1.22 3.32 6.69
N ARG A 31 -0.39 2.29 6.47
CA ARG A 31 -0.19 1.19 7.43
C ARG A 31 0.39 1.70 8.74
N MET A 32 1.46 2.52 8.68
CA MET A 32 2.05 3.14 9.87
C MET A 32 1.06 4.05 10.61
N TYR A 33 0.28 4.86 9.88
CA TYR A 33 -0.76 5.71 10.46
C TYR A 33 -1.82 4.88 11.19
N SER A 34 -2.32 3.83 10.55
CA SER A 34 -3.35 2.96 11.12
C SER A 34 -2.88 2.21 12.36
N THR A 35 -1.58 1.89 12.45
CA THR A 35 -0.97 1.27 13.63
C THR A 35 -0.82 2.26 14.78
N GLU A 36 -0.36 3.48 14.51
CA GLU A 36 -0.11 4.50 15.54
C GLU A 36 -1.42 5.17 16.02
N TYR A 37 -2.39 5.33 15.13
CA TYR A 37 -3.64 6.06 15.38
C TYR A 37 -4.86 5.18 15.11
N THR A 38 -4.93 4.05 15.79
CA THR A 38 -5.94 3.00 15.58
C THR A 38 -7.39 3.47 15.69
N ASN A 39 -7.66 4.49 16.50
CA ASN A 39 -9.00 5.06 16.67
C ASN A 39 -9.41 6.04 15.56
N ASP A 40 -8.46 6.46 14.72
CA ASP A 40 -8.71 7.40 13.63
C ASP A 40 -9.22 6.68 12.37
N VAL A 41 -8.97 5.36 12.24
CA VAL A 41 -9.22 4.56 11.03
C VAL A 41 -10.22 3.45 11.32
N CYS A 42 -11.26 3.34 10.49
CA CYS A 42 -12.24 2.25 10.55
C CYS A 42 -12.13 1.24 9.39
N GLY A 43 -11.31 1.51 8.40
CA GLY A 43 -11.03 0.62 7.27
C GLY A 43 -9.82 1.07 6.49
N LEU A 44 -9.11 0.14 5.87
CA LEU A 44 -7.90 0.41 5.10
C LEU A 44 -7.98 -0.23 3.71
N ILE A 45 -7.72 0.55 2.67
CA ILE A 45 -7.60 0.08 1.29
C ILE A 45 -6.21 0.42 0.78
N LEU A 46 -5.47 -0.61 0.39
CA LEU A 46 -4.11 -0.48 -0.14
C LEU A 46 -4.12 -0.79 -1.64
N VAL A 47 -3.83 0.20 -2.45
CA VAL A 47 -3.85 0.10 -3.91
C VAL A 47 -2.42 -0.08 -4.41
N ASP A 48 -2.08 -1.29 -4.83
CA ASP A 48 -0.77 -1.70 -5.32
C ASP A 48 0.37 -1.17 -4.44
N SER A 49 0.20 -1.35 -3.13
CA SER A 49 1.06 -0.76 -2.09
C SER A 49 2.45 -1.38 -2.08
N THR A 50 3.45 -0.59 -1.77
CA THR A 50 4.84 -1.05 -1.62
C THR A 50 4.96 -2.02 -0.44
N PRO A 51 5.35 -3.29 -0.68
CA PRO A 51 5.66 -4.23 0.40
C PRO A 51 6.95 -3.80 1.13
N GLU A 52 7.05 -4.11 2.42
CA GLU A 52 8.23 -3.72 3.21
C GLU A 52 9.52 -4.41 2.77
N ASP A 53 9.42 -5.62 2.20
CA ASP A 53 10.56 -6.41 1.70
C ASP A 53 10.82 -6.22 0.19
N TYR A 54 10.20 -5.20 -0.42
CA TYR A 54 10.29 -4.94 -1.85
C TYR A 54 11.73 -4.95 -2.38
N ARG A 55 12.63 -4.28 -1.68
CA ARG A 55 14.03 -4.14 -2.14
C ARG A 55 14.84 -5.41 -1.97
N GLU A 56 14.58 -6.18 -0.96
CA GLU A 56 15.31 -7.42 -0.65
C GLU A 56 14.81 -8.59 -1.48
N ARG A 57 13.50 -8.69 -1.70
CA ARG A 57 12.88 -9.86 -2.32
C ARG A 57 12.51 -9.63 -3.78
N PHE A 58 11.96 -8.47 -4.12
CA PHE A 58 11.39 -8.21 -5.44
C PHE A 58 12.37 -7.53 -6.39
N LEU A 59 12.97 -6.41 -6.00
CA LEU A 59 13.82 -5.62 -6.87
C LEU A 59 14.99 -6.41 -7.50
N PRO A 60 15.65 -7.35 -6.80
CA PRO A 60 16.71 -8.17 -7.38
C PRO A 60 16.24 -9.15 -8.47
N THR A 61 14.95 -9.40 -8.63
CA THR A 61 14.37 -10.25 -9.69
C THR A 61 14.17 -9.51 -11.00
N MET A 62 14.33 -8.18 -10.98
CA MET A 62 14.10 -7.32 -12.14
C MET A 62 15.40 -7.07 -12.93
N SER A 63 15.26 -6.67 -14.19
CA SER A 63 16.44 -6.33 -15.03
C SER A 63 17.26 -5.17 -14.44
N ASP A 64 18.54 -5.12 -14.79
CA ASP A 64 19.44 -4.04 -14.33
C ASP A 64 18.92 -2.65 -14.73
N GLU A 65 18.35 -2.52 -15.93
CA GLU A 65 17.76 -1.26 -16.40
C GLU A 65 16.57 -0.84 -15.52
N PHE A 66 15.73 -1.82 -15.12
CA PHE A 66 14.62 -1.54 -14.22
C PHE A 66 15.12 -1.10 -12.84
N GLN A 67 16.12 -1.80 -12.30
CA GLN A 67 16.71 -1.47 -11.00
C GLN A 67 17.33 -0.06 -11.00
N GLU A 68 18.04 0.30 -12.07
CA GLU A 68 18.58 1.65 -12.23
C GLU A 68 17.49 2.72 -12.32
N ALA A 69 16.44 2.48 -13.13
CA ALA A 69 15.33 3.40 -13.29
C ALA A 69 14.59 3.59 -11.96
N TYR A 70 14.37 2.50 -11.23
CA TYR A 70 13.75 2.52 -9.91
C TYR A 70 14.58 3.35 -8.91
N ASN A 71 15.89 3.16 -8.88
CA ASN A 71 16.76 3.89 -7.98
C ASN A 71 16.84 5.40 -8.31
N LYS A 72 16.73 5.77 -9.60
CA LYS A 72 16.75 7.17 -10.05
C LYS A 72 15.52 7.96 -9.60
N GLN A 73 14.37 7.33 -9.37
CA GLN A 73 13.15 8.05 -8.92
C GLN A 73 13.33 8.72 -7.56
N PHE A 74 14.17 8.18 -6.68
CA PHE A 74 14.44 8.77 -5.36
C PHE A 74 15.15 10.13 -5.41
N VAL A 75 15.62 10.56 -6.58
CA VAL A 75 16.16 11.92 -6.76
C VAL A 75 15.02 12.96 -6.77
N HIS A 76 13.79 12.54 -7.09
CA HIS A 76 12.64 13.43 -7.28
C HIS A 76 11.54 13.29 -6.22
N GLU A 77 11.37 12.08 -5.64
CA GLU A 77 10.24 11.77 -4.76
C GLU A 77 10.64 11.61 -3.27
N GLY A 78 11.83 12.00 -2.91
CA GLY A 78 12.35 11.87 -1.55
C GLY A 78 13.72 11.24 -1.52
N ASN A 79 14.29 11.22 -0.34
CA ASN A 79 15.61 10.69 -0.09
C ASN A 79 15.52 9.17 0.07
N TYR A 80 16.44 8.45 -0.55
CA TYR A 80 16.57 7.00 -0.44
C TYR A 80 16.62 6.52 1.02
N ASP A 81 17.38 7.20 1.87
CA ASP A 81 17.53 6.83 3.27
C ASP A 81 16.22 6.96 4.04
N GLU A 82 15.44 8.01 3.77
CA GLU A 82 14.10 8.20 4.38
C GLU A 82 13.11 7.13 3.93
N PHE A 83 13.20 6.70 2.66
CA PHE A 83 12.37 5.60 2.15
C PHE A 83 12.71 4.30 2.87
N MET A 84 14.00 3.94 2.96
CA MET A 84 14.45 2.72 3.64
C MET A 84 14.13 2.74 5.13
N GLU A 85 14.29 3.89 5.78
CA GLU A 85 13.92 4.05 7.20
C GLU A 85 12.41 3.86 7.39
N SER A 86 11.57 4.34 6.47
CA SER A 86 10.11 4.14 6.54
C SER A 86 9.72 2.67 6.42
N LEU A 87 10.36 1.90 5.52
CA LEU A 87 10.13 0.45 5.41
C LEU A 87 10.57 -0.29 6.68
N LYS A 88 11.71 0.09 7.25
CA LYS A 88 12.22 -0.47 8.51
C LYS A 88 11.25 -0.19 9.65
N GLN A 89 10.81 1.05 9.82
CA GLN A 89 9.85 1.43 10.85
C GLN A 89 8.54 0.67 10.70
N LEU A 90 8.08 0.44 9.45
CA LEU A 90 6.89 -0.37 9.20
C LEU A 90 7.08 -1.82 9.66
N LYS A 91 8.23 -2.45 9.35
CA LYS A 91 8.57 -3.81 9.84
C LYS A 91 8.57 -3.90 11.36
N GLU A 92 9.13 -2.89 12.03
CA GLU A 92 9.24 -2.84 13.49
C GLU A 92 7.88 -2.55 14.18
N SER A 93 6.98 -1.84 13.51
CA SER A 93 5.68 -1.41 14.05
C SER A 93 4.55 -2.42 13.83
N ARG A 94 4.84 -3.64 13.36
CA ARG A 94 3.82 -4.65 13.07
C ARG A 94 2.90 -4.88 14.28
N SER A 95 1.67 -4.43 14.15
CA SER A 95 0.58 -4.74 15.06
C SER A 95 -0.63 -5.19 14.25
N LEU A 96 -1.39 -6.14 14.82
CA LEU A 96 -2.64 -6.57 14.20
C LEU A 96 -3.66 -5.44 14.27
N LEU A 97 -4.14 -5.00 13.11
CA LEU A 97 -5.21 -4.02 12.99
C LEU A 97 -6.57 -4.73 13.16
N ASN A 98 -7.43 -4.15 13.98
CA ASN A 98 -8.81 -4.65 14.14
C ASN A 98 -9.77 -3.86 13.23
N VAL A 99 -9.40 -3.67 11.97
CA VAL A 99 -10.22 -3.00 10.96
C VAL A 99 -10.24 -3.80 9.66
N PRO A 100 -11.30 -3.72 8.86
CA PRO A 100 -11.34 -4.33 7.54
C PRO A 100 -10.20 -3.80 6.65
N LEU A 101 -9.56 -4.71 5.92
CA LEU A 101 -8.45 -4.41 5.01
C LEU A 101 -8.75 -4.96 3.62
N SER A 102 -8.71 -4.11 2.58
CA SER A 102 -8.69 -4.57 1.19
C SER A 102 -7.33 -4.24 0.58
N VAL A 103 -6.62 -5.25 0.09
CA VAL A 103 -5.38 -5.10 -0.68
C VAL A 103 -5.70 -5.32 -2.14
N LEU A 104 -5.47 -4.30 -2.97
CA LEU A 104 -5.67 -4.35 -4.41
C LEU A 104 -4.31 -4.50 -5.07
N SER A 105 -4.08 -5.59 -5.78
CA SER A 105 -2.83 -5.88 -6.49
C SER A 105 -3.00 -5.71 -8.00
N ALA A 106 -2.08 -5.00 -8.64
CA ALA A 106 -2.05 -4.89 -10.08
C ALA A 106 -1.66 -6.23 -10.73
N GLY A 107 -2.51 -6.74 -11.64
CA GLY A 107 -2.36 -8.05 -12.29
C GLY A 107 -1.55 -8.03 -13.57
N LYS A 108 -1.30 -6.85 -14.18
CA LYS A 108 -0.69 -6.73 -15.51
C LYS A 108 0.35 -5.62 -15.57
N LYS A 109 1.51 -5.84 -14.97
CA LYS A 109 2.60 -4.87 -15.02
C LYS A 109 3.51 -5.11 -16.23
N ALA A 110 3.72 -4.08 -17.07
CA ALA A 110 4.34 -4.19 -18.38
C ALA A 110 5.79 -4.75 -18.39
N HIS A 111 6.51 -4.61 -17.27
CA HIS A 111 7.93 -5.04 -17.17
C HIS A 111 8.10 -6.29 -16.30
N TYR A 112 7.00 -6.94 -15.90
CA TYR A 112 7.09 -8.13 -15.06
C TYR A 112 7.05 -9.39 -15.92
N THR A 113 7.92 -10.34 -15.61
CA THR A 113 7.76 -11.73 -16.06
C THR A 113 6.58 -12.36 -15.30
N LYS A 114 6.19 -13.57 -15.71
CA LYS A 114 5.18 -14.31 -14.97
C LYS A 114 5.59 -14.55 -13.52
N GLU A 115 6.85 -14.94 -13.31
CA GLU A 115 7.41 -15.21 -12.00
C GLU A 115 7.48 -13.94 -11.14
N SER A 116 7.88 -12.81 -11.71
CA SER A 116 7.89 -11.52 -10.99
C SER A 116 6.47 -11.08 -10.62
N GLN A 117 5.47 -11.33 -11.49
CA GLN A 117 4.07 -11.01 -11.19
C GLN A 117 3.52 -11.91 -10.08
N GLU A 118 3.84 -13.19 -10.11
CA GLU A 118 3.46 -14.13 -9.05
C GLU A 118 4.06 -13.73 -7.70
N LEU A 119 5.36 -13.40 -7.67
CA LEU A 119 6.04 -12.91 -6.47
C LEU A 119 5.41 -11.60 -5.96
N TRP A 120 5.10 -10.65 -6.87
CA TRP A 120 4.42 -9.42 -6.47
C TRP A 120 3.08 -9.70 -5.80
N ASN A 121 2.26 -10.56 -6.40
CA ASN A 121 0.95 -10.92 -5.84
C ASN A 121 1.08 -11.67 -4.50
N GLU A 122 2.11 -12.50 -4.33
CA GLU A 122 2.43 -13.14 -3.05
C GLU A 122 2.75 -12.09 -1.98
N MET A 123 3.64 -11.15 -2.27
CA MET A 123 4.00 -10.07 -1.34
C MET A 123 2.80 -9.17 -1.00
N GLN A 124 1.89 -8.92 -1.96
CA GLN A 124 0.64 -8.22 -1.67
C GLN A 124 -0.27 -9.03 -0.74
N ARG A 125 -0.31 -10.36 -0.89
CA ARG A 125 -1.07 -11.25 0.00
C ARG A 125 -0.51 -11.24 1.41
N GLU A 126 0.81 -11.21 1.59
CA GLU A 126 1.46 -11.16 2.90
C GLU A 126 1.09 -9.88 3.69
N ILE A 127 0.71 -8.79 3.01
CA ILE A 127 0.20 -7.60 3.69
C ILE A 127 -1.09 -7.87 4.46
N LEU A 128 -1.87 -8.89 4.09
CA LEU A 128 -3.09 -9.27 4.81
C LEU A 128 -2.82 -9.67 6.27
N ASP A 129 -1.61 -10.12 6.59
CA ASP A 129 -1.23 -10.55 7.95
C ASP A 129 -1.34 -9.43 8.99
N ILE A 130 -1.48 -8.16 8.55
CA ILE A 130 -1.72 -7.03 9.45
C ILE A 130 -3.17 -6.90 9.91
N SER A 131 -4.11 -7.68 9.37
CA SER A 131 -5.52 -7.63 9.77
C SER A 131 -6.16 -9.01 9.81
N SER A 132 -6.98 -9.27 10.83
CA SER A 132 -7.78 -10.51 10.91
C SER A 132 -8.98 -10.52 9.93
N ASN A 133 -9.28 -9.39 9.30
CA ASN A 133 -10.39 -9.22 8.35
C ASN A 133 -9.87 -8.57 7.06
N GLY A 134 -9.04 -9.32 6.32
CA GLY A 134 -8.39 -8.87 5.10
C GLY A 134 -8.83 -9.64 3.86
N GLU A 135 -8.93 -8.95 2.72
CA GLU A 135 -9.13 -9.55 1.39
C GLU A 135 -8.07 -9.08 0.40
N LEU A 136 -7.64 -9.95 -0.52
CA LEU A 136 -6.81 -9.61 -1.67
C LEU A 136 -7.67 -9.63 -2.94
N ILE A 137 -7.58 -8.56 -3.71
CA ILE A 137 -8.26 -8.42 -5.01
C ILE A 137 -7.19 -8.17 -6.07
N ILE A 138 -7.16 -9.01 -7.10
CA ILE A 138 -6.27 -8.82 -8.25
C ILE A 138 -7.04 -8.03 -9.31
N ALA A 139 -6.53 -6.84 -9.65
CA ALA A 139 -6.99 -6.04 -10.79
C ALA A 139 -6.30 -6.58 -12.06
N GLU A 140 -6.94 -7.55 -12.71
CA GLU A 140 -6.34 -8.42 -13.74
C GLU A 140 -5.84 -7.65 -14.98
N ASN A 141 -6.45 -6.51 -15.28
CA ASN A 141 -6.12 -5.70 -16.46
C ASN A 141 -5.33 -4.43 -16.13
N SER A 142 -5.04 -4.20 -14.85
CA SER A 142 -4.37 -2.99 -14.38
C SER A 142 -2.86 -3.14 -14.29
N ALA A 143 -2.16 -2.07 -14.66
CA ALA A 143 -0.80 -1.78 -14.24
C ALA A 143 -0.81 -1.13 -12.84
N HIS A 144 0.31 -0.51 -12.46
CA HIS A 144 0.51 0.10 -11.13
C HIS A 144 -0.58 1.10 -10.70
N TYR A 145 -1.21 1.78 -11.65
CA TYR A 145 -2.23 2.79 -11.37
C TYR A 145 -3.65 2.21 -11.49
N ILE A 146 -4.00 1.26 -10.63
CA ILE A 146 -5.33 0.57 -10.64
C ILE A 146 -6.48 1.59 -10.66
N GLN A 147 -6.34 2.71 -9.94
CA GLN A 147 -7.34 3.77 -9.91
C GLN A 147 -7.57 4.45 -11.27
N ASN A 148 -6.65 4.31 -12.22
CA ASN A 148 -6.79 4.84 -13.57
C ASN A 148 -7.23 3.77 -14.57
N ASP A 149 -6.72 2.54 -14.43
CA ASP A 149 -6.93 1.45 -15.38
C ASP A 149 -8.26 0.72 -15.13
N GLU A 150 -8.56 0.43 -13.86
CA GLU A 150 -9.79 -0.24 -13.40
C GLU A 150 -10.38 0.49 -12.17
N PRO A 151 -10.84 1.76 -12.30
CA PRO A 151 -11.30 2.57 -11.16
C PRO A 151 -12.45 1.92 -10.39
N GLU A 152 -13.29 1.11 -11.05
CA GLU A 152 -14.39 0.37 -10.44
C GLU A 152 -13.89 -0.61 -9.36
N VAL A 153 -12.70 -1.20 -9.51
CA VAL A 153 -12.13 -2.10 -8.50
C VAL A 153 -11.90 -1.35 -7.19
N VAL A 154 -11.38 -0.13 -7.27
CA VAL A 154 -11.16 0.73 -6.09
C VAL A 154 -12.49 1.19 -5.50
N VAL A 155 -13.42 1.65 -6.34
CA VAL A 155 -14.75 2.12 -5.92
C VAL A 155 -15.53 1.01 -5.22
N ASP A 156 -15.49 -0.21 -5.75
CA ASP A 156 -16.22 -1.34 -5.17
C ASP A 156 -15.59 -1.83 -3.86
N ALA A 157 -14.25 -1.74 -3.71
CA ALA A 157 -13.60 -1.97 -2.43
C ALA A 157 -14.07 -0.94 -1.37
N VAL A 158 -14.14 0.35 -1.74
CA VAL A 158 -14.67 1.41 -0.83
C VAL A 158 -16.13 1.12 -0.45
N LYS A 159 -17.00 0.77 -1.41
CA LYS A 159 -18.42 0.47 -1.14
C LYS A 159 -18.57 -0.74 -0.20
N ARG A 160 -17.77 -1.81 -0.42
CA ARG A 160 -17.78 -2.98 0.47
C ARG A 160 -17.41 -2.62 1.90
N LEU A 161 -16.35 -1.84 2.10
CA LEU A 161 -15.98 -1.40 3.43
C LEU A 161 -17.06 -0.53 4.08
N LEU A 162 -17.65 0.40 3.31
CA LEU A 162 -18.73 1.26 3.81
C LEU A 162 -19.99 0.47 4.22
N SER A 163 -20.27 -0.68 3.58
CA SER A 163 -21.43 -1.50 3.93
C SER A 163 -21.31 -2.21 5.30
N ASN A 164 -20.14 -2.17 5.93
CA ASN A 164 -19.90 -2.72 7.25
C ASN A 164 -20.18 -1.73 8.40
N PHE A 165 -20.56 -0.49 8.06
CA PHE A 165 -20.84 0.60 9.01
C PHE A 165 -22.25 1.15 8.85
#